data_2b579dd4d95bb4ceeaa6538874dff720
#
_entry.id   2b579dd4d95bb4ceeaa6538874dff720
#
_cell.length_a   1.000
_cell.length_b   1.000
_cell.length_c   1.000
_cell.angle_alpha   90.00
_cell.angle_beta   90.00
_cell.angle_gamma   90.00
#
_symmetry.space_group_name_H-M   'P 1'
#
loop_
_entity.id
_entity.type
_entity.pdbx_description
1 polymer ?
#
loop_
_entity_poly.entity_id
_entity_poly.type
_entity_poly.pdbx_seq_one_letter_code
_entity_poly.pdbx_strand_id
1 'polypeptide(L)'
;NLTIACACWIDLLNGINGQPSYGIVPVTEQSPLVMIEYSPPNTNKPLHLGHVRNNLLGYSLSEIMKANGNKVVKTNIVNDRGIHICKSMLAWQKWGNGVTPETAGKKGDHLIGDFYVLFSNKLKEETAALEAKGMTKEEAEAASPLMAEAREMLRKWEAGDKEVRALWEMMNNWVYAGFDETYKMMGVNFDKIYYESQTYLEGKGKVLEGLDKGIFYR
;
A
#
# COMPACT_ATOMS: atom_id res chain seq x y z
N ASN A 1 46.01 26.08 -11.73
CA ASN A 1 45.34 25.10 -12.60
C ASN A 1 46.26 23.90 -12.79
N LEU A 2 45.76 22.68 -12.50
CA LEU A 2 46.44 21.45 -12.77
C LEU A 2 45.83 20.78 -14.01
N THR A 3 46.66 20.31 -14.92
CA THR A 3 46.24 19.53 -16.08
C THR A 3 46.66 18.08 -15.87
N ILE A 4 45.71 17.18 -15.88
CA ILE A 4 45.94 15.74 -15.74
C ILE A 4 46.36 15.19 -17.10
N ALA A 5 47.46 14.40 -17.15
CA ALA A 5 47.95 13.78 -18.38
C ALA A 5 46.91 12.78 -18.94
N CYS A 6 46.76 12.73 -20.27
CA CYS A 6 45.82 11.80 -20.93
C CYS A 6 46.02 10.32 -20.51
N ALA A 7 47.28 9.92 -20.28
CA ALA A 7 47.58 8.55 -19.81
C ALA A 7 46.85 8.21 -18.52
N CYS A 8 46.79 9.16 -17.56
CA CYS A 8 46.07 8.90 -16.28
C CYS A 8 44.58 8.64 -16.47
N TRP A 9 43.94 9.34 -17.45
CA TRP A 9 42.53 9.09 -17.77
C TRP A 9 42.30 7.74 -18.43
N ILE A 10 43.23 7.32 -19.30
CA ILE A 10 43.19 6.01 -19.95
C ILE A 10 43.41 4.89 -18.90
N ASP A 11 44.36 5.04 -18.01
CA ASP A 11 44.61 4.07 -16.93
C ASP A 11 43.42 3.96 -15.99
N LEU A 12 42.79 5.09 -15.61
CA LEU A 12 41.56 5.12 -14.82
C LEU A 12 40.43 4.42 -15.54
N LEU A 13 40.22 4.70 -16.82
CA LEU A 13 39.15 4.08 -17.63
C LEU A 13 39.36 2.56 -17.73
N ASN A 14 40.58 2.11 -17.96
CA ASN A 14 40.93 0.70 -18.00
C ASN A 14 40.67 0.02 -16.63
N GLY A 15 41.03 0.71 -15.54
CA GLY A 15 40.77 0.26 -14.18
C GLY A 15 39.26 0.11 -13.90
N ILE A 16 38.47 1.08 -14.33
CA ILE A 16 36.98 1.03 -14.22
C ILE A 16 36.44 -0.14 -15.05
N ASN A 17 36.86 -0.25 -16.29
CA ASN A 17 36.38 -1.28 -17.21
C ASN A 17 36.78 -2.71 -16.77
N GLY A 18 37.86 -2.86 -16.05
CA GLY A 18 38.34 -4.14 -15.50
C GLY A 18 37.64 -4.56 -14.19
N GLN A 19 36.78 -3.70 -13.60
CA GLN A 19 36.15 -3.96 -12.31
C GLN A 19 34.60 -3.80 -12.41
N PRO A 20 33.84 -4.89 -12.61
CA PRO A 20 32.37 -4.82 -12.73
C PRO A 20 31.67 -4.14 -11.53
N SER A 21 32.32 -4.17 -10.35
CA SER A 21 31.80 -3.55 -9.12
C SER A 21 32.51 -2.23 -8.76
N TYR A 22 33.13 -1.55 -9.73
CA TYR A 22 33.82 -0.30 -9.48
C TYR A 22 32.87 0.75 -8.85
N GLY A 23 33.31 1.36 -7.75
CA GLY A 23 32.52 2.34 -6.99
C GLY A 23 31.50 1.74 -6.03
N ILE A 24 31.36 0.41 -5.98
CA ILE A 24 30.47 -0.27 -5.02
C ILE A 24 31.27 -0.70 -3.78
N VAL A 25 30.80 -0.31 -2.61
CA VAL A 25 31.39 -0.73 -1.33
C VAL A 25 30.84 -2.11 -0.97
N PRO A 26 31.68 -3.12 -0.72
CA PRO A 26 31.21 -4.44 -0.33
C PRO A 26 30.46 -4.42 1.01
N VAL A 27 29.37 -5.17 1.11
CA VAL A 27 28.66 -5.41 2.37
C VAL A 27 29.48 -6.40 3.22
N THR A 28 29.67 -6.09 4.51
CA THR A 28 30.37 -6.92 5.51
C THR A 28 29.43 -7.29 6.65
N GLU A 29 29.91 -8.09 7.60
CA GLU A 29 29.14 -8.40 8.82
C GLU A 29 28.87 -7.15 9.66
N GLN A 30 29.80 -6.21 9.67
CA GLN A 30 29.72 -4.96 10.41
C GLN A 30 28.92 -3.87 9.68
N SER A 31 28.52 -4.11 8.43
CA SER A 31 27.73 -3.14 7.68
C SER A 31 26.42 -2.80 8.38
N PRO A 32 26.04 -1.52 8.44
CA PRO A 32 24.78 -1.10 9.03
C PRO A 32 23.59 -1.75 8.32
N LEU A 33 22.57 -2.10 9.11
CA LEU A 33 21.27 -2.53 8.59
C LEU A 33 20.35 -1.30 8.43
N VAL A 34 19.87 -1.09 7.22
CA VAL A 34 18.96 0.00 6.87
C VAL A 34 17.65 -0.60 6.36
N MET A 35 16.55 -0.22 6.98
CA MET A 35 15.21 -0.56 6.52
C MET A 35 14.62 0.64 5.78
N ILE A 36 14.11 0.41 4.57
CA ILE A 36 13.48 1.45 3.75
C ILE A 36 12.08 0.98 3.40
N GLU A 37 11.09 1.74 3.88
CA GLU A 37 9.68 1.53 3.58
C GLU A 37 9.23 2.45 2.46
N TYR A 38 8.51 1.90 1.49
CA TYR A 38 7.87 2.66 0.41
C TYR A 38 6.64 1.94 -0.14
N SER A 39 5.82 2.65 -0.92
CA SER A 39 4.59 2.15 -1.52
C SER A 39 3.52 1.68 -0.53
N PRO A 40 3.09 2.44 0.51
CA PRO A 40 1.99 2.01 1.39
C PRO A 40 0.63 2.14 0.67
N PRO A 41 0.19 1.14 -0.10
CA PRO A 41 -1.03 1.23 -0.87
C PRO A 41 -2.26 0.86 -0.03
N ASN A 42 -3.42 1.40 -0.43
CA ASN A 42 -4.71 0.97 0.10
C ASN A 42 -5.39 0.05 -0.92
N THR A 43 -5.93 -1.08 -0.47
CA THR A 43 -6.52 -2.08 -1.36
C THR A 43 -7.92 -1.73 -1.90
N ASN A 44 -8.40 -0.52 -1.68
CA ASN A 44 -9.67 -0.02 -2.23
C ASN A 44 -9.53 0.77 -3.54
N LYS A 45 -8.32 0.93 -4.06
CA LYS A 45 -8.04 1.72 -5.27
C LYS A 45 -6.73 1.32 -5.92
N PRO A 46 -6.56 1.57 -7.23
CA PRO A 46 -5.29 1.33 -7.92
C PRO A 46 -4.20 2.29 -7.47
N LEU A 47 -2.95 1.94 -7.77
CA LEU A 47 -1.81 2.83 -7.59
C LEU A 47 -1.95 4.05 -8.53
N HIS A 48 -1.57 5.22 -8.04
CA HIS A 48 -1.57 6.47 -8.79
C HIS A 48 -0.17 7.10 -8.85
N LEU A 49 0.01 8.19 -9.58
CA LEU A 49 1.31 8.85 -9.79
C LEU A 49 2.07 9.16 -8.48
N GLY A 50 1.37 9.47 -7.39
CA GLY A 50 1.99 9.65 -6.07
C GLY A 50 2.66 8.37 -5.56
N HIS A 51 2.03 7.20 -5.76
CA HIS A 51 2.63 5.92 -5.42
C HIS A 51 3.81 5.60 -6.36
N VAL A 52 3.70 5.86 -7.66
CA VAL A 52 4.79 5.65 -8.63
C VAL A 52 6.02 6.45 -8.20
N ARG A 53 5.86 7.74 -7.90
CA ARG A 53 6.96 8.60 -7.40
C ARG A 53 7.58 8.03 -6.12
N ASN A 54 6.75 7.64 -5.15
CA ASN A 54 7.23 7.09 -3.88
C ASN A 54 8.00 5.78 -4.08
N ASN A 55 7.49 4.89 -4.94
CA ASN A 55 8.14 3.63 -5.28
C ASN A 55 9.51 3.84 -5.91
N LEU A 56 9.61 4.71 -6.90
CA LEU A 56 10.88 4.98 -7.58
C LEU A 56 11.90 5.65 -6.65
N LEU A 57 11.47 6.58 -5.78
CA LEU A 57 12.35 7.20 -4.79
C LEU A 57 12.85 6.18 -3.77
N GLY A 58 11.96 5.37 -3.19
CA GLY A 58 12.33 4.37 -2.18
C GLY A 58 13.23 3.29 -2.76
N TYR A 59 12.93 2.79 -3.94
CA TYR A 59 13.76 1.81 -4.63
C TYR A 59 15.14 2.36 -4.98
N SER A 60 15.21 3.55 -5.59
CA SER A 60 16.48 4.19 -5.94
C SER A 60 17.36 4.45 -4.71
N LEU A 61 16.75 4.93 -3.61
CA LEU A 61 17.46 5.12 -2.34
C LEU A 61 18.00 3.79 -1.81
N SER A 62 17.21 2.72 -1.92
CA SER A 62 17.63 1.39 -1.50
C SER A 62 18.87 0.90 -2.28
N GLU A 63 18.89 1.10 -3.59
CA GLU A 63 20.03 0.70 -4.43
C GLU A 63 21.26 1.57 -4.15
N ILE A 64 21.10 2.87 -3.93
CA ILE A 64 22.21 3.77 -3.53
C ILE A 64 22.79 3.33 -2.17
N MET A 65 21.94 3.03 -1.20
CA MET A 65 22.39 2.58 0.13
C MET A 65 23.11 1.23 0.04
N LYS A 66 22.65 0.29 -0.78
CA LYS A 66 23.36 -0.97 -1.07
C LYS A 66 24.72 -0.71 -1.68
N ALA A 67 24.79 0.15 -2.70
CA ALA A 67 26.06 0.50 -3.36
C ALA A 67 27.07 1.13 -2.40
N ASN A 68 26.59 1.77 -1.32
CA ASN A 68 27.42 2.32 -0.24
C ASN A 68 27.72 1.32 0.88
N GLY A 69 27.52 0.01 0.65
CA GLY A 69 27.92 -1.05 1.57
C GLY A 69 26.97 -1.29 2.74
N ASN A 70 25.75 -0.80 2.69
CA ASN A 70 24.75 -1.08 3.71
C ASN A 70 23.99 -2.38 3.42
N LYS A 71 23.59 -3.10 4.48
CA LYS A 71 22.56 -4.14 4.41
C LYS A 71 21.22 -3.45 4.31
N VAL A 72 20.47 -3.66 3.22
CA VAL A 72 19.20 -2.97 3.01
C VAL A 72 18.06 -3.97 3.01
N VAL A 73 17.01 -3.67 3.77
CA VAL A 73 15.73 -4.37 3.75
C VAL A 73 14.65 -3.41 3.23
N LYS A 74 14.08 -3.76 2.08
CA LYS A 74 12.99 -3.01 1.45
C LYS A 74 11.67 -3.52 1.97
N THR A 75 10.85 -2.64 2.52
CA THR A 75 9.56 -3.00 3.12
C THR A 75 8.40 -2.22 2.51
N ASN A 76 7.22 -2.83 2.59
CA ASN A 76 5.95 -2.23 2.22
C ASN A 76 4.91 -2.57 3.27
N ILE A 77 4.05 -1.61 3.64
CA ILE A 77 2.91 -1.82 4.53
C ILE A 77 1.64 -1.63 3.70
N VAL A 78 0.94 -2.72 3.45
CA VAL A 78 -0.31 -2.70 2.69
C VAL A 78 -1.48 -2.46 3.63
N ASN A 79 -2.26 -1.42 3.35
CA ASN A 79 -3.48 -1.11 4.08
C ASN A 79 -4.66 -1.87 3.45
N ASP A 80 -4.92 -3.06 3.98
CA ASP A 80 -5.89 -4.03 3.46
C ASP A 80 -7.13 -4.21 4.33
N ARG A 81 -7.32 -3.36 5.35
CA ARG A 81 -8.48 -3.39 6.24
C ARG A 81 -9.09 -2.00 6.45
N GLY A 82 -10.26 -1.97 7.07
CA GLY A 82 -10.95 -0.75 7.47
C GLY A 82 -12.16 -0.41 6.62
N ILE A 83 -12.82 0.68 6.97
CA ILE A 83 -14.12 1.07 6.39
C ILE A 83 -14.07 1.29 4.87
N HIS A 84 -12.95 1.78 4.34
CA HIS A 84 -12.83 2.02 2.90
C HIS A 84 -12.80 0.73 2.09
N ILE A 85 -12.20 -0.34 2.64
CA ILE A 85 -12.21 -1.66 2.02
C ILE A 85 -13.62 -2.24 2.07
N CYS A 86 -14.32 -2.12 3.21
CA CYS A 86 -15.70 -2.55 3.36
C CYS A 86 -16.66 -1.83 2.41
N LYS A 87 -16.41 -0.56 2.08
CA LYS A 87 -17.19 0.18 1.07
C LYS A 87 -17.12 -0.50 -0.30
N SER A 88 -15.92 -0.88 -0.75
CA SER A 88 -15.75 -1.60 -2.02
C SER A 88 -16.38 -2.99 -1.99
N MET A 89 -16.20 -3.71 -0.88
CA MET A 89 -16.78 -5.04 -0.67
C MET A 89 -18.30 -4.99 -0.74
N LEU A 90 -18.93 -4.06 -0.03
CA LEU A 90 -20.37 -3.89 -0.01
C LEU A 90 -20.91 -3.50 -1.40
N ALA A 91 -20.22 -2.61 -2.12
CA ALA A 91 -20.60 -2.24 -3.48
C ALA A 91 -20.55 -3.43 -4.44
N TRP A 92 -19.51 -4.26 -4.37
CA TRP A 92 -19.41 -5.48 -5.17
C TRP A 92 -20.51 -6.45 -4.83
N GLN A 93 -20.81 -6.65 -3.55
CA GLN A 93 -21.87 -7.57 -3.09
C GLN A 93 -23.27 -7.11 -3.56
N LYS A 94 -23.54 -5.81 -3.53
CA LYS A 94 -24.88 -5.26 -3.91
C LYS A 94 -25.06 -5.14 -5.42
N TRP A 95 -24.02 -4.79 -6.16
CA TRP A 95 -24.16 -4.39 -7.57
C TRP A 95 -23.18 -5.09 -8.53
N GLY A 96 -22.28 -5.93 -8.00
CA GLY A 96 -21.26 -6.58 -8.82
C GLY A 96 -21.74 -7.82 -9.57
N ASN A 97 -22.88 -8.41 -9.20
CA ASN A 97 -23.43 -9.61 -9.84
C ASN A 97 -22.41 -10.73 -10.06
N GLY A 98 -21.47 -10.90 -9.13
CA GLY A 98 -20.44 -11.92 -9.21
C GLY A 98 -19.31 -11.65 -10.21
N VAL A 99 -19.15 -10.42 -10.71
CA VAL A 99 -18.08 -10.06 -11.63
C VAL A 99 -16.70 -10.27 -11.00
N THR A 100 -15.77 -10.81 -11.77
CA THR A 100 -14.36 -11.01 -11.38
C THR A 100 -13.44 -10.22 -12.32
N PRO A 101 -12.15 -10.04 -11.97
CA PRO A 101 -11.19 -9.41 -12.88
C PRO A 101 -11.16 -10.07 -14.27
N GLU A 102 -11.23 -11.40 -14.31
CA GLU A 102 -11.21 -12.18 -15.55
C GLU A 102 -12.47 -11.89 -16.40
N THR A 103 -13.66 -11.93 -15.80
CA THR A 103 -14.92 -11.69 -16.52
C THR A 103 -15.09 -10.24 -16.93
N ALA A 104 -14.49 -9.29 -16.18
CA ALA A 104 -14.48 -7.86 -16.50
C ALA A 104 -13.39 -7.48 -17.51
N GLY A 105 -12.39 -8.35 -17.74
CA GLY A 105 -11.21 -8.02 -18.55
C GLY A 105 -10.40 -6.86 -17.96
N LYS A 106 -10.38 -6.72 -16.61
CA LYS A 106 -9.72 -5.63 -15.90
C LYS A 106 -8.78 -6.15 -14.81
N LYS A 107 -7.70 -5.42 -14.55
CA LYS A 107 -6.86 -5.64 -13.37
C LYS A 107 -7.69 -5.57 -12.09
N GLY A 108 -7.36 -6.41 -11.10
CA GLY A 108 -8.11 -6.50 -9.86
C GLY A 108 -8.18 -5.19 -9.08
N ASP A 109 -7.08 -4.47 -8.95
CA ASP A 109 -7.02 -3.16 -8.27
C ASP A 109 -7.88 -2.10 -8.98
N HIS A 110 -7.96 -2.12 -10.32
CA HIS A 110 -8.85 -1.25 -11.08
C HIS A 110 -10.32 -1.63 -10.89
N LEU A 111 -10.66 -2.91 -10.93
CA LEU A 111 -12.03 -3.39 -10.70
C LEU A 111 -12.53 -2.97 -9.30
N ILE A 112 -11.71 -3.19 -8.27
CA ILE A 112 -12.06 -2.81 -6.90
C ILE A 112 -12.18 -1.30 -6.76
N GLY A 113 -11.33 -0.53 -7.44
CA GLY A 113 -11.42 0.93 -7.52
C GLY A 113 -12.74 1.40 -8.11
N ASP A 114 -13.24 0.75 -9.16
CA ASP A 114 -14.55 1.05 -9.75
C ASP A 114 -15.68 0.87 -8.73
N PHE A 115 -15.65 -0.21 -7.93
CA PHE A 115 -16.64 -0.44 -6.87
C PHE A 115 -16.52 0.57 -5.74
N TYR A 116 -15.33 1.06 -5.42
CA TYR A 116 -15.15 2.15 -4.47
C TYR A 116 -15.80 3.45 -4.96
N VAL A 117 -15.61 3.77 -6.25
CA VAL A 117 -16.25 4.92 -6.89
C VAL A 117 -17.76 4.76 -6.94
N LEU A 118 -18.25 3.56 -7.29
CA LEU A 118 -19.70 3.25 -7.31
C LEU A 118 -20.31 3.44 -5.94
N PHE A 119 -19.69 2.93 -4.87
CA PHE A 119 -20.14 3.17 -3.50
C PHE A 119 -20.24 4.67 -3.19
N SER A 120 -19.19 5.42 -3.53
CA SER A 120 -19.14 6.86 -3.27
C SER A 120 -20.24 7.62 -4.00
N ASN A 121 -20.57 7.22 -5.23
CA ASN A 121 -21.67 7.83 -6.00
C ASN A 121 -23.03 7.50 -5.38
N LYS A 122 -23.26 6.23 -5.00
CA LYS A 122 -24.48 5.81 -4.33
C LYS A 122 -24.67 6.48 -2.98
N LEU A 123 -23.61 6.64 -2.23
CA LEU A 123 -23.63 7.38 -0.97
C LEU A 123 -24.00 8.86 -1.18
N LYS A 124 -23.45 9.51 -2.21
CA LYS A 124 -23.81 10.91 -2.55
C LYS A 124 -25.27 11.05 -2.94
N GLU A 125 -25.83 10.11 -3.72
CA GLU A 125 -27.24 10.08 -4.06
C GLU A 125 -28.12 10.00 -2.81
N GLU A 126 -27.76 9.15 -1.86
CA GLU A 126 -28.47 8.93 -0.60
C GLU A 126 -28.37 10.14 0.34
N THR A 127 -27.16 10.67 0.54
CA THR A 127 -26.94 11.83 1.43
C THR A 127 -27.58 13.10 0.88
N ALA A 128 -27.58 13.33 -0.43
CA ALA A 128 -28.25 14.48 -1.04
C ALA A 128 -29.74 14.53 -0.70
N ALA A 129 -30.40 13.38 -0.63
CA ALA A 129 -31.81 13.31 -0.23
C ALA A 129 -32.03 13.64 1.26
N LEU A 130 -31.05 13.42 2.12
CA LEU A 130 -31.06 13.75 3.54
C LEU A 130 -30.69 15.22 3.76
N GLU A 131 -29.72 15.74 3.05
CA GLU A 131 -29.32 17.15 3.06
C GLU A 131 -30.48 18.05 2.57
N ALA A 132 -31.24 17.62 1.57
CA ALA A 132 -32.42 18.31 1.10
C ALA A 132 -33.53 18.41 2.17
N LYS A 133 -33.50 17.57 3.21
CA LYS A 133 -34.37 17.61 4.39
C LYS A 133 -33.83 18.47 5.53
N GLY A 134 -32.68 19.15 5.33
CA GLY A 134 -32.07 20.08 6.29
C GLY A 134 -30.98 19.50 7.16
N MET A 135 -30.50 18.28 6.90
CA MET A 135 -29.34 17.71 7.58
C MET A 135 -28.04 18.34 7.08
N THR A 136 -27.06 18.49 7.96
CA THR A 136 -25.67 18.75 7.53
C THR A 136 -25.10 17.55 6.80
N LYS A 137 -24.01 17.75 6.07
CA LYS A 137 -23.35 16.65 5.32
C LYS A 137 -22.89 15.53 6.26
N GLU A 138 -22.33 15.90 7.41
CA GLU A 138 -21.86 14.95 8.44
C GLU A 138 -23.04 14.16 9.04
N GLU A 139 -24.14 14.82 9.33
CA GLU A 139 -25.35 14.16 9.85
C GLU A 139 -25.98 13.24 8.79
N ALA A 140 -26.04 13.67 7.53
CA ALA A 140 -26.54 12.87 6.42
C ALA A 140 -25.68 11.61 6.19
N GLU A 141 -24.35 11.74 6.23
CA GLU A 141 -23.44 10.59 6.12
C GLU A 141 -23.54 9.67 7.34
N ALA A 142 -23.71 10.21 8.55
CA ALA A 142 -23.89 9.41 9.76
C ALA A 142 -25.21 8.63 9.75
N ALA A 143 -26.28 9.24 9.21
CA ALA A 143 -27.63 8.67 9.11
C ALA A 143 -27.82 7.75 7.88
N SER A 144 -26.85 7.71 6.96
CA SER A 144 -26.93 6.90 5.73
C SER A 144 -27.05 5.41 6.04
N PRO A 145 -28.10 4.71 5.58
CA PRO A 145 -28.21 3.25 5.64
C PRO A 145 -27.02 2.55 4.99
N LEU A 146 -26.55 3.05 3.84
CA LEU A 146 -25.41 2.47 3.14
C LEU A 146 -24.12 2.54 3.97
N MET A 147 -23.90 3.65 4.69
CA MET A 147 -22.78 3.76 5.63
C MET A 147 -22.95 2.87 6.87
N ALA A 148 -24.18 2.70 7.35
CA ALA A 148 -24.48 1.80 8.46
C ALA A 148 -24.15 0.33 8.08
N GLU A 149 -24.51 -0.12 6.87
CA GLU A 149 -24.17 -1.44 6.35
C GLU A 149 -22.64 -1.62 6.21
N ALA A 150 -21.91 -0.62 5.71
CA ALA A 150 -20.47 -0.68 5.61
C ALA A 150 -19.79 -0.78 6.99
N ARG A 151 -20.28 -0.04 8.00
CA ARG A 151 -19.81 -0.15 9.39
C ARG A 151 -20.14 -1.51 10.00
N GLU A 152 -21.32 -2.07 9.69
CA GLU A 152 -21.68 -3.42 10.13
C GLU A 152 -20.78 -4.48 9.51
N MET A 153 -20.46 -4.36 8.22
CA MET A 153 -19.52 -5.25 7.54
C MET A 153 -18.13 -5.19 8.20
N LEU A 154 -17.65 -4.01 8.58
CA LEU A 154 -16.40 -3.87 9.32
C LEU A 154 -16.45 -4.58 10.68
N ARG A 155 -17.53 -4.39 11.44
CA ARG A 155 -17.71 -5.08 12.73
C ARG A 155 -17.72 -6.61 12.58
N LYS A 156 -18.40 -7.13 11.56
CA LYS A 156 -18.40 -8.56 11.23
C LYS A 156 -17.00 -9.05 10.86
N TRP A 157 -16.27 -8.28 10.06
CA TRP A 157 -14.88 -8.58 9.71
C TRP A 157 -14.00 -8.68 10.98
N GLU A 158 -14.11 -7.70 11.89
CA GLU A 158 -13.36 -7.67 13.17
C GLU A 158 -13.78 -8.82 14.10
N ALA A 159 -15.03 -9.20 14.10
CA ALA A 159 -15.55 -10.34 14.84
C ALA A 159 -15.15 -11.72 14.26
N GLY A 160 -14.53 -11.75 13.06
CA GLY A 160 -14.10 -12.99 12.42
C GLY A 160 -15.19 -13.72 11.66
N ASP A 161 -16.26 -13.02 11.23
CA ASP A 161 -17.34 -13.59 10.41
C ASP A 161 -16.75 -14.25 9.15
N LYS A 162 -17.08 -15.52 8.94
CA LYS A 162 -16.46 -16.36 7.91
C LYS A 162 -16.80 -15.89 6.49
N GLU A 163 -18.02 -15.44 6.25
CA GLU A 163 -18.47 -15.01 4.92
C GLU A 163 -17.83 -13.67 4.56
N VAL A 164 -17.82 -12.72 5.49
CA VAL A 164 -17.19 -11.41 5.30
C VAL A 164 -15.68 -11.55 5.13
N ARG A 165 -15.04 -12.45 5.89
CA ARG A 165 -13.59 -12.72 5.74
C ARG A 165 -13.26 -13.37 4.40
N ALA A 166 -14.07 -14.31 3.93
CA ALA A 166 -13.87 -14.94 2.63
C ALA A 166 -14.02 -13.93 1.47
N LEU A 167 -15.03 -13.06 1.54
CA LEU A 167 -15.20 -11.98 0.57
C LEU A 167 -14.01 -11.01 0.57
N TRP A 168 -13.59 -10.59 1.76
CA TRP A 168 -12.43 -9.73 1.96
C TRP A 168 -11.15 -10.34 1.37
N GLU A 169 -10.88 -11.61 1.66
CA GLU A 169 -9.71 -12.33 1.16
C GLU A 169 -9.73 -12.45 -0.37
N MET A 170 -10.87 -12.84 -0.93
CA MET A 170 -11.04 -12.92 -2.39
C MET A 170 -10.74 -11.59 -3.08
N MET A 171 -11.35 -10.50 -2.62
CA MET A 171 -11.20 -9.19 -3.23
C MET A 171 -9.80 -8.60 -3.05
N ASN A 172 -9.18 -8.77 -1.86
CA ASN A 172 -7.82 -8.32 -1.65
C ASN A 172 -6.80 -9.11 -2.49
N ASN A 173 -7.00 -10.41 -2.69
CA ASN A 173 -6.14 -11.19 -3.58
C ASN A 173 -6.17 -10.68 -5.03
N TRP A 174 -7.30 -10.20 -5.52
CA TRP A 174 -7.37 -9.53 -6.81
C TRP A 174 -6.54 -8.24 -6.86
N VAL A 175 -6.61 -7.46 -5.79
CA VAL A 175 -5.84 -6.20 -5.68
C VAL A 175 -4.34 -6.48 -5.56
N TYR A 176 -3.94 -7.46 -4.76
CA TYR A 176 -2.52 -7.85 -4.61
C TYR A 176 -1.92 -8.28 -5.95
N ALA A 177 -2.65 -9.11 -6.71
CA ALA A 177 -2.21 -9.51 -8.05
C ALA A 177 -2.06 -8.29 -8.98
N GLY A 178 -2.98 -7.33 -8.92
CA GLY A 178 -2.89 -6.09 -9.68
C GLY A 178 -1.72 -5.19 -9.26
N PHE A 179 -1.42 -5.08 -7.98
CA PHE A 179 -0.25 -4.35 -7.48
C PHE A 179 1.05 -5.02 -7.92
N ASP A 180 1.14 -6.34 -7.82
CA ASP A 180 2.30 -7.13 -8.23
C ASP A 180 2.65 -6.91 -9.71
N GLU A 181 1.64 -6.89 -10.58
CA GLU A 181 1.81 -6.58 -12.00
C GLU A 181 2.42 -5.18 -12.18
N THR A 182 1.90 -4.19 -11.47
CA THR A 182 2.40 -2.81 -11.53
C THR A 182 3.84 -2.71 -11.01
N TYR A 183 4.18 -3.36 -9.89
CA TYR A 183 5.54 -3.37 -9.35
C TYR A 183 6.52 -4.04 -10.32
N LYS A 184 6.14 -5.15 -10.95
CA LYS A 184 6.95 -5.80 -11.99
C LYS A 184 7.19 -4.88 -13.18
N MET A 185 6.17 -4.16 -13.65
CA MET A 185 6.32 -3.20 -14.75
C MET A 185 7.26 -2.04 -14.38
N MET A 186 7.26 -1.58 -13.13
CA MET A 186 8.16 -0.53 -12.65
C MET A 186 9.58 -1.04 -12.33
N GLY A 187 9.80 -2.34 -12.27
CA GLY A 187 11.07 -2.94 -11.85
C GLY A 187 11.37 -2.74 -10.35
N VAL A 188 10.35 -2.51 -9.52
CA VAL A 188 10.50 -2.37 -8.06
C VAL A 188 10.06 -3.65 -7.35
N ASN A 189 10.65 -3.92 -6.19
CA ASN A 189 10.34 -5.10 -5.38
C ASN A 189 10.55 -4.82 -3.89
N PHE A 190 10.09 -5.76 -3.05
CA PHE A 190 10.18 -5.69 -1.59
C PHE A 190 10.76 -6.99 -1.04
N ASP A 191 11.57 -6.88 0.01
CA ASP A 191 12.09 -8.03 0.74
C ASP A 191 11.08 -8.52 1.77
N LYS A 192 10.24 -7.60 2.31
CA LYS A 192 9.18 -7.90 3.26
C LYS A 192 7.95 -7.03 3.02
N ILE A 193 6.79 -7.67 2.96
CA ILE A 193 5.48 -6.99 2.92
C ILE A 193 4.75 -7.26 4.23
N TYR A 194 4.27 -6.18 4.85
CA TYR A 194 3.40 -6.22 6.02
C TYR A 194 1.98 -5.88 5.60
N TYR A 195 1.00 -6.55 6.22
CA TYR A 195 -0.41 -6.29 5.99
C TYR A 195 -1.03 -5.74 7.27
N GLU A 196 -1.75 -4.63 7.18
CA GLU A 196 -2.39 -4.01 8.33
C GLU A 196 -3.35 -4.99 9.03
N SER A 197 -4.06 -5.81 8.26
CA SER A 197 -4.94 -6.87 8.78
C SER A 197 -4.26 -7.85 9.73
N GLN A 198 -2.93 -7.98 9.65
CA GLN A 198 -2.13 -8.86 10.50
C GLN A 198 -1.47 -8.11 11.65
N THR A 199 -1.07 -6.85 11.43
CA THR A 199 -0.23 -6.08 12.36
C THR A 199 -1.00 -5.18 13.32
N TYR A 200 -2.27 -4.86 13.02
CA TYR A 200 -3.06 -3.91 13.82
C TYR A 200 -3.27 -4.34 15.29
N LEU A 201 -3.37 -5.65 15.53
CA LEU A 201 -3.53 -6.19 16.89
C LEU A 201 -2.24 -6.02 17.71
N GLU A 202 -1.09 -6.23 17.08
CA GLU A 202 0.22 -5.99 17.70
C GLU A 202 0.39 -4.50 18.03
N GLY A 203 0.02 -3.61 17.10
CA GLY A 203 0.03 -2.16 17.30
C GLY A 203 -0.82 -1.73 18.51
N LYS A 204 -2.03 -2.30 18.65
CA LYS A 204 -2.89 -2.05 19.82
C LYS A 204 -2.22 -2.47 21.12
N GLY A 205 -1.58 -3.64 21.14
CA GLY A 205 -0.83 -4.12 22.30
C GLY A 205 0.30 -3.18 22.68
N LYS A 206 1.07 -2.68 21.71
CA LYS A 206 2.16 -1.73 21.92
C LYS A 206 1.69 -0.37 22.44
N VAL A 207 0.54 0.12 21.97
CA VAL A 207 -0.06 1.36 22.48
C VAL A 207 -0.46 1.21 23.95
N LEU A 208 -1.10 0.09 24.32
CA LEU A 208 -1.46 -0.18 25.72
C LEU A 208 -0.23 -0.30 26.61
N GLU A 209 0.79 -1.04 26.17
CA GLU A 209 2.07 -1.15 26.87
C GLU A 209 2.74 0.23 27.10
N GLY A 210 2.70 1.10 26.06
CA GLY A 210 3.24 2.46 26.14
C GLY A 210 2.46 3.35 27.11
N LEU A 211 1.13 3.20 27.19
CA LEU A 211 0.31 3.88 28.20
C LEU A 211 0.64 3.43 29.61
N ASP A 212 0.76 2.11 29.84
CA ASP A 212 1.09 1.54 31.15
C ASP A 212 2.48 1.96 31.64
N LYS A 213 3.44 2.12 30.70
CA LYS A 213 4.79 2.61 31.00
C LYS A 213 4.89 4.14 31.09
N GLY A 214 3.82 4.89 30.89
CA GLY A 214 3.83 6.35 30.89
C GLY A 214 4.60 6.99 29.72
N ILE A 215 4.87 6.22 28.65
CA ILE A 215 5.50 6.73 27.42
C ILE A 215 4.46 7.48 26.58
N PHE A 216 3.23 6.99 26.57
CA PHE A 216 2.09 7.61 25.90
C PHE A 216 1.12 8.18 26.93
N TYR A 217 0.34 9.17 26.53
CA TYR A 217 -0.73 9.77 27.34
C TYR A 217 -2.02 9.84 26.53
N ARG A 218 -3.16 9.90 27.22
CA ARG A 218 -4.49 10.03 26.60
C ARG A 218 -4.84 11.49 26.35
#